data_513e0a0c030a812c1dc2fa958f5dd0bb
#
_entry.id   513e0a0c030a812c1dc2fa958f5dd0bb
#
_cell.length_a   1.000
_cell.length_b   1.000
_cell.length_c   1.000
_cell.angle_alpha   90.00
_cell.angle_beta   90.00
_cell.angle_gamma   90.00
#
_symmetry.space_group_name_H-M   'P 1'
#
loop_
_entity.id
_entity.type
_entity.pdbx_description
1 polymer ?
#
loop_
_entity_poly.entity_id
_entity_poly.type
_entity_poly.pdbx_seq_one_letter_code
_entity_poly.pdbx_strand_id
1 'polypeptide(L)'
;SRKMATLFIQMIKSISGKFGFDPITNLPAFNVELGDIERPEYTLDEIFQYLSHADKPCIVAIDEFQQIAKYPEKNIEALLRTHIQRSENSHFIFAGSERHMMQEMFASAARPFYHSADMLELKAIPAEIYIPFIVGHFERRNRSIAAIDVEKVYALFQGHTYYIQKTFNESFADTPEGDECTLGTIRAAIDNMIASNDTIFREILSNVPEKQKELLYAIAKEGEAERITSADFVKRHSLTSASSVQSAAKKLLEKDLITEIN
;
A
#
# COMPACT_ATOMS: atom_id res chain seq x y z
N SER A 1 1.59 9.89 35.85
CA SER A 1 1.83 9.32 37.19
C SER A 1 3.05 8.40 37.15
N ARG A 2 3.68 8.13 38.32
CA ARG A 2 4.87 7.25 38.41
C ARG A 2 4.63 5.84 37.83
N LYS A 3 3.43 5.28 37.99
CA LYS A 3 3.05 3.96 37.43
C LYS A 3 3.08 3.94 35.90
N MET A 4 2.61 5.00 35.24
CA MET A 4 2.63 5.12 33.78
C MET A 4 4.06 5.20 33.24
N ALA A 5 4.94 5.95 33.92
CA ALA A 5 6.35 6.02 33.51
C ALA A 5 7.05 4.66 33.62
N THR A 6 6.73 3.88 34.66
CA THR A 6 7.29 2.53 34.85
C THR A 6 6.81 1.56 33.78
N LEU A 7 5.50 1.56 33.45
CA LEU A 7 4.93 0.73 32.38
C LEU A 7 5.50 1.12 31.01
N PHE A 8 5.65 2.43 30.75
CA PHE A 8 6.26 2.92 29.51
C PHE A 8 7.72 2.50 29.36
N ILE A 9 8.51 2.55 30.46
CA ILE A 9 9.90 2.10 30.46
C ILE A 9 10.00 0.58 30.28
N GLN A 10 9.08 -0.20 30.86
CA GLN A 10 9.02 -1.65 30.65
C GLN A 10 8.67 -1.99 29.21
N MET A 11 7.66 -1.32 28.65
CA MET A 11 7.28 -1.46 27.23
C MET A 11 8.44 -1.13 26.29
N ILE A 12 9.19 -0.04 26.54
CA ILE A 12 10.36 0.34 25.73
C ILE A 12 11.51 -0.71 25.85
N LYS A 13 11.66 -1.36 26.98
CA LYS A 13 12.68 -2.40 27.18
C LYS A 13 12.39 -3.70 26.44
N SER A 14 11.09 -4.02 26.23
CA SER A 14 10.67 -5.21 25.46
C SER A 14 10.55 -4.94 23.95
N ILE A 15 10.62 -3.68 23.54
CA ILE A 15 10.46 -3.24 22.15
C ILE A 15 11.76 -2.56 21.70
N SER A 16 12.46 -3.12 20.73
CA SER A 16 13.59 -2.45 20.07
C SER A 16 13.08 -1.33 19.17
N GLY A 17 12.86 -0.14 19.73
CA GLY A 17 12.36 1.01 18.98
C GLY A 17 13.50 1.86 18.45
N LYS A 18 13.46 2.22 17.18
CA LYS A 18 14.28 3.29 16.61
C LYS A 18 13.46 4.58 16.61
N PHE A 19 13.93 5.59 17.34
CA PHE A 19 13.42 6.95 17.21
C PHE A 19 13.91 7.54 15.88
N GLY A 20 12.98 7.96 15.05
CA GLY A 20 13.24 8.66 13.81
C GLY A 20 12.31 9.85 13.66
N PHE A 21 12.61 10.70 12.68
CA PHE A 21 11.68 11.73 12.23
C PHE A 21 11.09 11.27 10.91
N ASP A 22 9.77 11.45 10.74
CA ASP A 22 9.13 11.26 9.45
C ASP A 22 9.77 12.21 8.43
N PRO A 23 10.35 11.70 7.33
CA PRO A 23 11.09 12.53 6.36
C PRO A 23 10.20 13.53 5.60
N ILE A 24 8.87 13.37 5.65
CA ILE A 24 7.89 14.21 4.96
C ILE A 24 7.36 15.29 5.89
N THR A 25 7.00 14.93 7.12
CA THR A 25 6.34 15.83 8.07
C THR A 25 7.29 16.45 9.09
N ASN A 26 8.51 15.94 9.19
CA ASN A 26 9.52 16.29 10.20
C ASN A 26 9.01 16.17 11.66
N LEU A 27 7.95 15.39 11.86
CA LEU A 27 7.44 15.08 13.19
C LEU A 27 8.17 13.86 13.76
N PRO A 28 8.31 13.76 15.09
CA PRO A 28 8.85 12.57 15.70
C PRO A 28 8.00 11.36 15.34
N ALA A 29 8.58 10.41 14.63
CA ALA A 29 7.98 9.13 14.32
C ALA A 29 8.62 8.04 15.17
N PHE A 30 7.79 7.23 15.78
CA PHE A 30 8.21 6.08 16.54
C PHE A 30 7.94 4.82 15.72
N ASN A 31 8.99 4.29 15.09
CA ASN A 31 8.93 3.00 14.41
C ASN A 31 9.34 1.91 15.40
N VAL A 32 8.40 1.04 15.69
CA VAL A 32 8.64 -0.16 16.49
C VAL A 32 9.00 -1.29 15.53
N GLU A 33 10.29 -1.63 15.46
CA GLU A 33 10.70 -2.92 14.94
C GLU A 33 10.59 -3.92 16.10
N LEU A 34 9.68 -4.86 15.98
CA LEU A 34 9.62 -6.02 16.87
C LEU A 34 10.86 -6.87 16.53
N GLY A 35 11.93 -6.71 17.35
CA GLY A 35 13.03 -7.66 17.35
C GLY A 35 12.57 -9.02 17.87
N ASP A 36 13.46 -10.01 17.93
CA ASP A 36 13.16 -11.34 18.48
C ASP A 36 12.57 -11.22 19.88
N ILE A 37 11.23 -11.24 19.96
CA ILE A 37 10.51 -11.19 21.22
C ILE A 37 10.42 -12.61 21.74
N GLU A 38 11.13 -12.90 22.82
CA GLU A 38 11.13 -14.24 23.44
C GLU A 38 9.74 -14.69 23.92
N ARG A 39 8.82 -13.73 24.20
CA ARG A 39 7.48 -14.01 24.71
C ARG A 39 6.46 -12.95 24.22
N PRO A 40 5.92 -13.08 23.02
CA PRO A 40 5.05 -12.08 22.42
C PRO A 40 3.74 -11.84 23.18
N GLU A 41 3.20 -12.86 23.86
CA GLU A 41 1.97 -12.73 24.66
C GLU A 41 2.14 -11.78 25.84
N TYR A 42 3.27 -11.78 26.54
CA TYR A 42 3.54 -10.84 27.64
C TYR A 42 3.68 -9.41 27.15
N THR A 43 4.25 -9.23 25.97
CA THR A 43 4.39 -7.90 25.37
C THR A 43 3.03 -7.30 25.02
N LEU A 44 2.11 -8.11 24.47
CA LEU A 44 0.74 -7.67 24.21
C LEU A 44 0.00 -7.28 25.49
N ASP A 45 0.08 -8.11 26.53
CA ASP A 45 -0.54 -7.79 27.83
C ASP A 45 -0.02 -6.47 28.41
N GLU A 46 1.28 -6.21 28.34
CA GLU A 46 1.89 -4.97 28.81
C GLU A 46 1.42 -3.75 28.02
N ILE A 47 1.34 -3.87 26.68
CA ILE A 47 0.84 -2.81 25.81
C ILE A 47 -0.62 -2.48 26.16
N PHE A 48 -1.48 -3.49 26.27
CA PHE A 48 -2.89 -3.29 26.55
C PHE A 48 -3.14 -2.81 28.00
N GLN A 49 -2.31 -3.23 28.96
CA GLN A 49 -2.32 -2.64 30.30
C GLN A 49 -1.94 -1.15 30.28
N TYR A 50 -0.93 -0.76 29.50
CA TYR A 50 -0.59 0.64 29.32
C TYR A 50 -1.76 1.43 28.76
N LEU A 51 -2.40 0.96 27.69
CA LEU A 51 -3.55 1.59 27.05
C LEU A 51 -4.73 1.75 28.02
N SER A 52 -5.00 0.73 28.83
CA SER A 52 -6.10 0.75 29.79
C SER A 52 -5.90 1.74 30.95
N HIS A 53 -4.63 2.06 31.29
CA HIS A 53 -4.29 3.00 32.35
C HIS A 53 -3.99 4.41 31.85
N ALA A 54 -4.15 4.66 30.56
CA ALA A 54 -3.93 5.99 29.98
C ALA A 54 -4.98 7.00 30.51
N ASP A 55 -4.53 8.20 30.86
CA ASP A 55 -5.41 9.27 31.38
C ASP A 55 -6.35 9.84 30.30
N LYS A 56 -6.07 9.57 29.02
CA LYS A 56 -6.85 10.01 27.87
C LYS A 56 -7.12 8.84 26.92
N PRO A 57 -8.24 8.88 26.19
CA PRO A 57 -8.48 7.89 25.13
C PRO A 57 -7.31 7.84 24.13
N CYS A 58 -6.90 6.63 23.78
CA CYS A 58 -5.81 6.37 22.87
C CYS A 58 -6.35 6.03 21.47
N ILE A 59 -5.68 6.49 20.43
CA ILE A 59 -5.88 6.03 19.07
C ILE A 59 -4.63 5.24 18.69
N VAL A 60 -4.83 3.97 18.35
CA VAL A 60 -3.76 3.04 17.96
C VAL A 60 -3.93 2.70 16.49
N ALA A 61 -2.99 3.11 15.65
CA ALA A 61 -2.95 2.74 14.25
C ALA A 61 -1.93 1.60 14.06
N ILE A 62 -2.37 0.53 13.40
CA ILE A 62 -1.53 -0.62 13.05
C ILE A 62 -1.47 -0.69 11.53
N ASP A 63 -0.29 -0.44 10.99
CA ASP A 63 -0.02 -0.52 9.55
C ASP A 63 0.38 -1.94 9.14
N GLU A 64 0.18 -2.27 7.86
CA GLU A 64 0.42 -3.59 7.28
C GLU A 64 -0.23 -4.73 8.10
N PHE A 65 -1.44 -4.48 8.60
CA PHE A 65 -2.13 -5.37 9.54
C PHE A 65 -2.31 -6.78 9.00
N GLN A 66 -2.41 -6.97 7.68
CA GLN A 66 -2.50 -8.30 7.07
C GLN A 66 -1.28 -9.19 7.36
N GLN A 67 -0.14 -8.62 7.75
CA GLN A 67 1.04 -9.41 8.08
C GLN A 67 0.80 -10.34 9.28
N ILE A 68 -0.14 -10.00 10.15
CA ILE A 68 -0.49 -10.85 11.31
C ILE A 68 -0.96 -12.24 10.88
N ALA A 69 -1.58 -12.36 9.69
CA ALA A 69 -2.01 -13.64 9.15
C ALA A 69 -0.84 -14.56 8.73
N LYS A 70 0.37 -14.01 8.60
CA LYS A 70 1.59 -14.71 8.20
C LYS A 70 2.47 -15.11 9.40
N TYR A 71 2.10 -14.70 10.61
CA TYR A 71 2.85 -15.07 11.81
C TYR A 71 2.77 -16.58 12.07
N PRO A 72 3.88 -17.20 12.51
CA PRO A 72 3.93 -18.64 12.81
C PRO A 72 3.12 -19.03 14.06
N GLU A 73 2.84 -18.07 14.95
CA GLU A 73 2.11 -18.30 16.19
C GLU A 73 0.63 -18.56 15.88
N LYS A 74 0.18 -19.74 16.28
CA LYS A 74 -1.22 -20.11 16.13
C LYS A 74 -2.12 -19.20 16.99
N ASN A 75 -3.21 -18.73 16.41
CA ASN A 75 -4.24 -17.92 17.09
C ASN A 75 -3.84 -16.47 17.45
N ILE A 76 -2.77 -15.92 16.89
CA ILE A 76 -2.35 -14.52 17.17
C ILE A 76 -3.47 -13.51 16.85
N GLU A 77 -4.23 -13.73 15.77
CA GLU A 77 -5.39 -12.89 15.43
C GLU A 77 -6.47 -12.94 16.53
N ALA A 78 -6.80 -14.14 17.03
CA ALA A 78 -7.80 -14.32 18.08
C ALA A 78 -7.33 -13.70 19.42
N LEU A 79 -6.05 -13.84 19.73
CA LEU A 79 -5.44 -13.23 20.91
C LEU A 79 -5.52 -11.71 20.84
N LEU A 80 -5.06 -11.12 19.74
CA LEU A 80 -5.10 -9.67 19.54
C LEU A 80 -6.55 -9.13 19.59
N ARG A 81 -7.49 -9.83 18.92
CA ARG A 81 -8.89 -9.45 18.98
C ARG A 81 -9.43 -9.44 20.41
N THR A 82 -9.04 -10.42 21.23
CA THR A 82 -9.48 -10.49 22.62
C THR A 82 -9.01 -9.28 23.42
N HIS A 83 -7.77 -8.85 23.24
CA HIS A 83 -7.23 -7.65 23.86
C HIS A 83 -7.95 -6.38 23.40
N ILE A 84 -8.14 -6.24 22.08
CA ILE A 84 -8.84 -5.08 21.49
C ILE A 84 -10.26 -4.96 22.01
N GLN A 85 -11.01 -6.05 22.08
CA GLN A 85 -12.39 -6.05 22.58
C GLN A 85 -12.50 -5.66 24.07
N ARG A 86 -11.45 -5.90 24.86
CA ARG A 86 -11.41 -5.53 26.28
C ARG A 86 -10.90 -4.11 26.51
N SER A 87 -10.43 -3.44 25.47
CA SER A 87 -9.83 -2.11 25.58
C SER A 87 -10.92 -1.03 25.47
N GLU A 88 -11.44 -0.59 26.59
CA GLU A 88 -12.52 0.41 26.67
C GLU A 88 -12.02 1.83 26.38
N ASN A 89 -10.72 2.10 26.59
CA ASN A 89 -10.12 3.43 26.47
C ASN A 89 -9.30 3.61 25.20
N SER A 90 -9.50 2.76 24.18
CA SER A 90 -8.70 2.83 22.95
C SER A 90 -9.53 2.56 21.71
N HIS A 91 -9.21 3.31 20.65
CA HIS A 91 -9.74 3.13 19.33
C HIS A 91 -8.64 2.61 18.39
N PHE A 92 -8.98 1.68 17.52
CA PHE A 92 -8.00 1.03 16.65
C PHE A 92 -8.28 1.34 15.19
N ILE A 93 -7.21 1.63 14.44
CA ILE A 93 -7.21 1.81 13.00
C ILE A 93 -6.28 0.74 12.43
N PHE A 94 -6.81 -0.10 11.56
CA PHE A 94 -6.04 -1.13 10.86
C PHE A 94 -5.83 -0.68 9.42
N ALA A 95 -4.60 -0.46 9.02
CA ALA A 95 -4.23 -0.17 7.64
C ALA A 95 -3.54 -1.39 7.02
N GLY A 96 -3.73 -1.58 5.72
CA GLY A 96 -3.09 -2.67 4.99
C GLY A 96 -3.15 -2.44 3.49
N SER A 97 -2.10 -2.83 2.80
CA SER A 97 -1.94 -2.68 1.36
C SER A 97 -2.48 -3.89 0.57
N GLU A 98 -2.50 -5.08 1.17
CA GLU A 98 -3.02 -6.30 0.56
C GLU A 98 -4.56 -6.36 0.70
N ARG A 99 -5.27 -5.73 -0.24
CA ARG A 99 -6.73 -5.55 -0.21
C ARG A 99 -7.50 -6.85 0.02
N HIS A 100 -7.15 -7.92 -0.72
CA HIS A 100 -7.83 -9.22 -0.59
C HIS A 100 -7.64 -9.83 0.80
N MET A 101 -6.44 -9.74 1.38
CA MET A 101 -6.19 -10.22 2.73
C MET A 101 -6.96 -9.41 3.77
N MET A 102 -6.98 -8.08 3.67
CA MET A 102 -7.77 -7.24 4.56
C MET A 102 -9.25 -7.57 4.48
N GLN A 103 -9.81 -7.73 3.28
CA GLN A 103 -11.20 -8.16 3.09
C GLN A 103 -11.45 -9.55 3.69
N GLU A 104 -10.57 -10.52 3.48
CA GLU A 104 -10.69 -11.84 4.09
C GLU A 104 -10.71 -11.75 5.63
N MET A 105 -9.81 -10.99 6.23
CA MET A 105 -9.69 -10.86 7.69
C MET A 105 -10.95 -10.25 8.33
N PHE A 106 -11.55 -9.22 7.71
CA PHE A 106 -12.67 -8.48 8.31
C PHE A 106 -14.05 -8.86 7.78
N ALA A 107 -14.17 -9.46 6.59
CA ALA A 107 -15.45 -9.82 5.98
C ALA A 107 -15.74 -11.34 5.96
N SER A 108 -14.76 -12.21 6.27
CA SER A 108 -14.97 -13.64 6.31
C SER A 108 -15.40 -14.13 7.70
N ALA A 109 -16.52 -14.84 7.78
CA ALA A 109 -17.02 -15.42 9.03
C ALA A 109 -16.08 -16.46 9.67
N ALA A 110 -15.11 -16.97 8.90
CA ALA A 110 -14.10 -17.91 9.38
C ALA A 110 -12.94 -17.23 10.13
N ARG A 111 -12.86 -15.89 10.10
CA ARG A 111 -11.72 -15.12 10.67
C ARG A 111 -12.07 -14.46 12.00
N PRO A 112 -11.13 -14.34 12.93
CA PRO A 112 -11.36 -13.73 14.24
C PRO A 112 -11.88 -12.28 14.17
N PHE A 113 -11.42 -11.49 13.22
CA PHE A 113 -11.81 -10.08 13.08
C PHE A 113 -13.10 -9.85 12.28
N TYR A 114 -13.87 -10.92 12.00
CA TYR A 114 -15.13 -10.80 11.28
C TYR A 114 -16.05 -9.73 11.90
N HIS A 115 -16.50 -8.78 11.08
CA HIS A 115 -17.37 -7.67 11.49
C HIS A 115 -16.91 -6.88 12.74
N SER A 116 -15.59 -6.74 12.94
CA SER A 116 -15.05 -6.04 14.11
C SER A 116 -14.63 -4.59 13.85
N ALA A 117 -14.64 -4.15 12.60
CA ALA A 117 -14.32 -2.79 12.20
C ALA A 117 -15.12 -2.41 10.95
N ASP A 118 -15.36 -1.11 10.79
CA ASP A 118 -15.86 -0.56 9.54
C ASP A 118 -14.73 -0.52 8.51
N MET A 119 -15.03 -0.91 7.28
CA MET A 119 -14.04 -0.94 6.20
C MET A 119 -14.11 0.35 5.38
N LEU A 120 -12.99 1.05 5.30
CA LEU A 120 -12.80 2.19 4.41
C LEU A 120 -11.81 1.82 3.30
N GLU A 121 -12.30 1.79 2.07
CA GLU A 121 -11.46 1.61 0.91
C GLU A 121 -10.94 2.96 0.41
N LEU A 122 -9.62 3.13 0.37
CA LEU A 122 -8.99 4.29 -0.26
C LEU A 122 -8.90 4.06 -1.77
N LYS A 123 -9.72 4.79 -2.52
CA LYS A 123 -9.70 4.79 -3.99
C LYS A 123 -8.66 5.78 -4.51
N ALA A 124 -8.40 5.70 -5.83
CA ALA A 124 -7.61 6.73 -6.50
C ALA A 124 -8.17 8.12 -6.21
N ILE A 125 -7.29 9.10 -6.01
CA ILE A 125 -7.70 10.51 -5.86
C ILE A 125 -8.35 10.94 -7.18
N PRO A 126 -9.58 11.49 -7.18
CA PRO A 126 -10.23 11.92 -8.41
C PRO A 126 -9.39 12.93 -9.20
N ALA A 127 -9.38 12.80 -10.54
CA ALA A 127 -8.58 13.63 -11.43
C ALA A 127 -8.86 15.13 -11.25
N GLU A 128 -10.13 15.49 -11.05
CA GLU A 128 -10.59 16.85 -10.81
C GLU A 128 -10.03 17.49 -9.54
N ILE A 129 -9.54 16.69 -8.60
CA ILE A 129 -8.88 17.15 -7.38
C ILE A 129 -7.36 17.09 -7.55
N TYR A 130 -6.86 15.99 -8.13
CA TYR A 130 -5.44 15.71 -8.16
C TYR A 130 -4.67 16.56 -9.19
N ILE A 131 -5.26 16.80 -10.37
CA ILE A 131 -4.63 17.60 -11.41
C ILE A 131 -4.39 19.05 -10.94
N PRO A 132 -5.40 19.79 -10.42
CA PRO A 132 -5.18 21.14 -9.89
C PRO A 132 -4.19 21.17 -8.72
N PHE A 133 -4.16 20.13 -7.88
CA PHE A 133 -3.20 20.02 -6.79
C PHE A 133 -1.76 19.98 -7.31
N ILE A 134 -1.48 19.18 -8.35
CA ILE A 134 -0.14 19.07 -8.95
C ILE A 134 0.23 20.40 -9.61
N VAL A 135 -0.63 20.95 -10.44
CA VAL A 135 -0.39 22.26 -11.10
C VAL A 135 -0.07 23.34 -10.06
N GLY A 136 -0.88 23.44 -9.02
CA GLY A 136 -0.65 24.40 -7.93
C GLY A 136 0.64 24.17 -7.14
N HIS A 137 1.21 22.96 -7.13
CA HIS A 137 2.55 22.74 -6.56
C HIS A 137 3.66 23.38 -7.40
N PHE A 138 3.57 23.29 -8.70
CA PHE A 138 4.50 23.93 -9.63
C PHE A 138 4.42 25.46 -9.50
N GLU A 139 3.21 26.02 -9.55
CA GLU A 139 2.95 27.46 -9.47
C GLU A 139 3.48 28.08 -8.15
N ARG A 140 3.24 27.43 -7.01
CA ARG A 140 3.74 27.90 -5.71
C ARG A 140 5.26 28.04 -5.62
N ARG A 141 5.97 27.42 -6.54
CA ARG A 141 7.46 27.46 -6.60
C ARG A 141 7.94 28.10 -7.89
N ASN A 142 7.13 29.03 -8.45
CA ASN A 142 7.47 29.77 -9.66
C ASN A 142 7.91 28.87 -10.82
N ARG A 143 7.16 27.77 -11.03
CA ARG A 143 7.27 26.86 -12.18
C ARG A 143 5.91 26.72 -12.79
N SER A 144 5.83 26.29 -14.06
CA SER A 144 4.55 25.98 -14.68
C SER A 144 4.52 24.56 -15.24
N ILE A 145 3.33 24.02 -15.37
CA ILE A 145 3.07 22.75 -16.04
C ILE A 145 1.67 22.80 -16.67
N ALA A 146 1.54 22.30 -17.89
CA ALA A 146 0.23 22.25 -18.55
C ALA A 146 -0.67 21.19 -17.90
N ALA A 147 -1.89 21.57 -17.50
CA ALA A 147 -2.86 20.66 -16.90
C ALA A 147 -3.15 19.43 -17.77
N ILE A 148 -3.19 19.61 -19.09
CA ILE A 148 -3.40 18.52 -20.06
C ILE A 148 -2.28 17.46 -20.00
N ASP A 149 -1.05 17.83 -19.66
CA ASP A 149 0.05 16.90 -19.56
C ASP A 149 0.01 16.14 -18.24
N VAL A 150 -0.48 16.79 -17.18
CA VAL A 150 -0.79 16.12 -15.90
C VAL A 150 -1.92 15.11 -16.10
N GLU A 151 -2.97 15.47 -16.86
CA GLU A 151 -4.08 14.57 -17.20
C GLU A 151 -3.62 13.33 -17.97
N LYS A 152 -2.71 13.48 -18.94
CA LYS A 152 -2.11 12.35 -19.68
C LYS A 152 -1.36 11.38 -18.75
N VAL A 153 -0.58 11.89 -17.81
CA VAL A 153 0.14 11.06 -16.84
C VAL A 153 -0.85 10.39 -15.87
N TYR A 154 -1.87 11.12 -15.43
CA TYR A 154 -2.91 10.55 -14.59
C TYR A 154 -3.63 9.39 -15.30
N ALA A 155 -4.00 9.55 -16.56
CA ALA A 155 -4.61 8.50 -17.36
C ALA A 155 -3.64 7.32 -17.60
N LEU A 156 -2.36 7.59 -17.91
CA LEU A 156 -1.35 6.56 -18.10
C LEU A 156 -1.22 5.64 -16.89
N PHE A 157 -1.24 6.20 -15.69
CA PHE A 157 -1.13 5.44 -14.44
C PHE A 157 -2.48 5.14 -13.78
N GLN A 158 -3.61 5.41 -14.45
CA GLN A 158 -4.95 5.13 -13.96
C GLN A 158 -5.20 5.65 -12.53
N GLY A 159 -4.67 6.83 -12.21
CA GLY A 159 -4.79 7.44 -10.88
C GLY A 159 -3.89 6.82 -9.81
N HIS A 160 -2.97 5.91 -10.15
CA HIS A 160 -2.09 5.27 -9.17
C HIS A 160 -1.13 6.29 -8.54
N THR A 161 -1.42 6.67 -7.31
CA THR A 161 -0.82 7.81 -6.61
C THR A 161 0.70 7.75 -6.54
N TYR A 162 1.29 6.58 -6.27
CA TYR A 162 2.74 6.41 -6.17
C TYR A 162 3.47 6.80 -7.47
N TYR A 163 3.02 6.26 -8.61
CA TYR A 163 3.68 6.53 -9.90
C TYR A 163 3.49 7.96 -10.34
N ILE A 164 2.30 8.53 -10.11
CA ILE A 164 2.02 9.93 -10.43
C ILE A 164 2.88 10.87 -9.58
N GLN A 165 2.93 10.66 -8.27
CA GLN A 165 3.77 11.47 -7.37
C GLN A 165 5.24 11.36 -7.73
N LYS A 166 5.74 10.14 -7.96
CA LYS A 166 7.15 9.95 -8.32
C LYS A 166 7.51 10.66 -9.61
N THR A 167 6.67 10.53 -10.65
CA THR A 167 6.86 11.21 -11.93
C THR A 167 6.92 12.74 -11.75
N PHE A 168 5.93 13.32 -11.07
CA PHE A 168 5.91 14.78 -10.93
C PHE A 168 6.89 15.33 -9.91
N ASN A 169 7.29 14.55 -8.92
CA ASN A 169 8.37 14.94 -8.01
C ASN A 169 9.70 15.07 -8.76
N GLU A 170 10.02 14.10 -9.61
CA GLU A 170 11.23 14.14 -10.44
C GLU A 170 11.12 15.23 -11.51
N SER A 171 10.01 15.32 -12.24
CA SER A 171 9.77 16.39 -13.22
C SER A 171 9.87 17.79 -12.60
N PHE A 172 9.37 17.96 -11.38
CA PHE A 172 9.48 19.20 -10.63
C PHE A 172 10.94 19.53 -10.27
N ALA A 173 11.71 18.54 -9.84
CA ALA A 173 13.13 18.74 -9.51
C ALA A 173 13.95 19.13 -10.74
N ASP A 174 13.64 18.56 -11.89
CA ASP A 174 14.34 18.81 -13.16
C ASP A 174 13.84 20.06 -13.91
N THR A 175 12.79 20.70 -13.44
CA THR A 175 12.29 21.96 -14.02
C THR A 175 12.90 23.14 -13.26
N PRO A 176 13.72 24.03 -13.87
CA PRO A 176 14.23 25.20 -13.20
C PRO A 176 13.14 26.17 -12.74
N GLU A 177 13.44 26.98 -11.73
CA GLU A 177 12.55 28.05 -11.30
C GLU A 177 12.39 29.09 -12.40
N GLY A 178 11.15 29.48 -12.69
CA GLY A 178 10.79 30.39 -13.78
C GLY A 178 10.46 29.66 -15.09
N ASP A 179 10.70 28.37 -15.19
CA ASP A 179 10.52 27.61 -16.42
C ASP A 179 9.22 26.77 -16.42
N GLU A 180 8.89 26.27 -17.61
CA GLU A 180 7.80 25.35 -17.85
C GLU A 180 8.30 23.89 -17.84
N CYS A 181 7.62 23.04 -17.10
CA CYS A 181 7.79 21.59 -17.18
C CYS A 181 7.22 21.06 -18.50
N THR A 182 8.09 20.58 -19.37
CA THR A 182 7.72 20.10 -20.69
C THR A 182 7.35 18.61 -20.69
N LEU A 183 6.65 18.17 -21.75
CA LEU A 183 6.46 16.72 -21.99
C LEU A 183 7.78 15.95 -22.06
N GLY A 184 8.88 16.58 -22.54
CA GLY A 184 10.20 15.98 -22.56
C GLY A 184 10.73 15.70 -21.16
N THR A 185 10.58 16.65 -20.24
CA THR A 185 10.94 16.51 -18.83
C THR A 185 10.13 15.40 -18.16
N ILE A 186 8.81 15.37 -18.39
CA ILE A 186 7.92 14.33 -17.84
C ILE A 186 8.31 12.94 -18.36
N ARG A 187 8.58 12.82 -19.67
CA ARG A 187 8.99 11.55 -20.28
C ARG A 187 10.31 11.05 -19.70
N ALA A 188 11.30 11.94 -19.54
CA ALA A 188 12.58 11.59 -18.91
C ALA A 188 12.37 11.09 -17.47
N ALA A 189 11.50 11.71 -16.67
CA ALA A 189 11.17 11.24 -15.32
C ALA A 189 10.54 9.84 -15.31
N ILE A 190 9.65 9.55 -16.27
CA ILE A 190 9.05 8.20 -16.42
C ILE A 190 10.13 7.17 -16.81
N ASP A 191 10.97 7.49 -17.79
CA ASP A 191 12.04 6.59 -18.25
C ASP A 191 13.04 6.30 -17.13
N ASN A 192 13.44 7.31 -16.33
CA ASN A 192 14.29 7.17 -15.17
C ASN A 192 13.62 6.29 -14.09
N MET A 193 12.34 6.48 -13.84
CA MET A 193 11.59 5.65 -12.91
C MET A 193 11.57 4.18 -13.35
N ILE A 194 11.36 3.90 -14.63
CA ILE A 194 11.41 2.55 -15.19
C ILE A 194 12.82 1.96 -15.03
N ALA A 195 13.86 2.71 -15.42
CA ALA A 195 15.23 2.26 -15.34
C ALA A 195 15.68 1.96 -13.90
N SER A 196 15.30 2.81 -12.95
CA SER A 196 15.64 2.62 -11.53
C SER A 196 14.96 1.42 -10.89
N ASN A 197 13.83 0.97 -11.42
CA ASN A 197 13.09 -0.20 -10.94
C ASN A 197 13.33 -1.47 -11.79
N ASP A 198 14.17 -1.43 -12.82
CA ASP A 198 14.37 -2.56 -13.75
C ASP A 198 14.75 -3.86 -13.02
N THR A 199 15.65 -3.78 -12.03
CA THR A 199 16.08 -4.95 -11.24
C THR A 199 14.89 -5.56 -10.48
N ILE A 200 14.06 -4.72 -9.86
CA ILE A 200 12.87 -5.17 -9.10
C ILE A 200 11.86 -5.81 -10.06
N PHE A 201 11.60 -5.18 -11.21
CA PHE A 201 10.68 -5.74 -12.20
C PHE A 201 11.17 -7.08 -12.76
N ARG A 202 12.48 -7.23 -13.03
CA ARG A 202 13.08 -8.50 -13.45
C ARG A 202 12.95 -9.57 -12.39
N GLU A 203 13.15 -9.23 -11.11
CA GLU A 203 12.99 -10.16 -10.00
C GLU A 203 11.54 -10.63 -9.87
N ILE A 204 10.57 -9.71 -9.89
CA ILE A 204 9.14 -10.05 -9.90
C ILE A 204 8.82 -10.98 -11.06
N LEU A 205 9.22 -10.63 -12.27
CA LEU A 205 8.95 -11.42 -13.47
C LEU A 205 9.65 -12.79 -13.43
N SER A 206 10.84 -12.91 -12.82
CA SER A 206 11.52 -14.19 -12.69
C SER A 206 10.72 -15.21 -11.88
N ASN A 207 9.93 -14.75 -10.94
CA ASN A 207 9.07 -15.55 -10.07
C ASN A 207 7.64 -15.79 -10.64
N VAL A 208 7.38 -15.33 -11.87
CA VAL A 208 6.10 -15.52 -12.55
C VAL A 208 6.24 -16.65 -13.57
N PRO A 209 5.43 -17.72 -13.52
CA PRO A 209 5.43 -18.79 -14.52
C PRO A 209 5.11 -18.28 -15.92
N GLU A 210 5.64 -18.95 -16.96
CA GLU A 210 5.59 -18.48 -18.35
C GLU A 210 4.17 -18.17 -18.84
N LYS A 211 3.19 -19.04 -18.58
CA LYS A 211 1.79 -18.78 -18.98
C LYS A 211 1.16 -17.56 -18.30
N GLN A 212 1.62 -17.21 -17.09
CA GLN A 212 1.19 -16.01 -16.41
C GLN A 212 1.88 -14.78 -17.02
N LYS A 213 3.16 -14.88 -17.40
CA LYS A 213 3.87 -13.80 -18.11
C LYS A 213 3.24 -13.51 -19.48
N GLU A 214 2.92 -14.54 -20.25
CA GLU A 214 2.23 -14.39 -21.53
C GLU A 214 0.95 -13.58 -21.39
N LEU A 215 0.13 -13.89 -20.38
CA LEU A 215 -1.09 -13.15 -20.10
C LEU A 215 -0.80 -11.73 -19.60
N LEU A 216 0.16 -11.56 -18.71
CA LEU A 216 0.55 -10.24 -18.19
C LEU A 216 1.01 -9.31 -19.33
N TYR A 217 1.84 -9.82 -20.25
CA TYR A 217 2.25 -9.07 -21.42
C TYR A 217 1.11 -8.79 -22.41
N ALA A 218 0.16 -9.71 -22.54
CA ALA A 218 -1.02 -9.50 -23.37
C ALA A 218 -1.88 -8.34 -22.83
N ILE A 219 -2.14 -8.34 -21.53
CA ILE A 219 -2.88 -7.27 -20.84
C ILE A 219 -2.10 -5.94 -20.96
N ALA A 220 -0.80 -5.93 -20.68
CA ALA A 220 0.02 -4.73 -20.76
C ALA A 220 0.06 -4.10 -22.17
N LYS A 221 -0.05 -4.89 -23.22
CA LYS A 221 -0.12 -4.38 -24.61
C LYS A 221 -1.43 -3.69 -24.94
N GLU A 222 -2.54 -4.10 -24.31
CA GLU A 222 -3.85 -3.47 -24.52
C GLU A 222 -4.10 -2.30 -23.55
N GLY A 223 -3.34 -2.22 -22.45
CA GLY A 223 -3.55 -1.27 -21.37
C GLY A 223 -4.72 -1.69 -20.48
N GLU A 224 -5.95 -1.63 -21.00
CA GLU A 224 -7.15 -2.21 -20.41
C GLU A 224 -7.63 -3.36 -21.29
N ALA A 225 -7.64 -4.57 -20.75
CA ALA A 225 -8.01 -5.76 -21.50
C ALA A 225 -9.39 -6.24 -21.10
N GLU A 226 -10.32 -6.21 -22.04
CA GLU A 226 -11.67 -6.76 -21.86
C GLU A 226 -11.76 -8.20 -22.35
N ARG A 227 -12.64 -8.99 -21.71
CA ARG A 227 -12.98 -10.36 -22.13
C ARG A 227 -11.76 -11.22 -22.42
N ILE A 228 -10.77 -11.20 -21.54
CA ILE A 228 -9.48 -11.90 -21.70
C ILE A 228 -9.61 -13.41 -21.97
N THR A 229 -10.75 -14.02 -21.66
CA THR A 229 -11.04 -15.44 -21.94
C THR A 229 -11.73 -15.66 -23.28
N SER A 230 -12.04 -14.61 -24.07
CA SER A 230 -12.65 -14.75 -25.38
C SER A 230 -11.71 -15.43 -26.37
N ALA A 231 -12.30 -16.15 -27.33
CA ALA A 231 -11.53 -16.81 -28.39
C ALA A 231 -10.69 -15.81 -29.22
N ASP A 232 -11.22 -14.59 -29.38
CA ASP A 232 -10.54 -13.51 -30.11
C ASP A 232 -9.31 -13.02 -29.35
N PHE A 233 -9.41 -12.73 -28.05
CA PHE A 233 -8.28 -12.31 -27.22
C PHE A 233 -7.19 -13.41 -27.18
N VAL A 234 -7.61 -14.67 -26.93
CA VAL A 234 -6.70 -15.83 -26.89
C VAL A 234 -5.93 -15.96 -28.20
N LYS A 235 -6.62 -15.82 -29.34
CA LYS A 235 -6.00 -15.93 -30.68
C LYS A 235 -5.10 -14.74 -30.98
N ARG A 236 -5.53 -13.51 -30.68
CA ARG A 236 -4.79 -12.26 -30.94
C ARG A 236 -3.45 -12.23 -30.23
N HIS A 237 -3.41 -12.74 -29.00
CA HIS A 237 -2.20 -12.80 -28.18
C HIS A 237 -1.49 -14.17 -28.20
N SER A 238 -1.92 -15.08 -29.07
CA SER A 238 -1.33 -16.43 -29.20
C SER A 238 -1.28 -17.20 -27.87
N LEU A 239 -2.28 -17.01 -27.01
CA LEU A 239 -2.38 -17.71 -25.73
C LEU A 239 -2.88 -19.14 -25.91
N THR A 240 -2.64 -20.00 -24.92
CA THR A 240 -2.90 -21.45 -25.06
C THR A 240 -4.39 -21.79 -25.15
N SER A 241 -5.23 -21.27 -24.24
CA SER A 241 -6.66 -21.53 -24.19
C SER A 241 -7.36 -20.61 -23.19
N ALA A 242 -8.68 -20.48 -23.30
CA ALA A 242 -9.52 -19.72 -22.36
C ALA A 242 -9.36 -20.19 -20.90
N SER A 243 -9.31 -21.50 -20.67
CA SER A 243 -9.14 -22.07 -19.32
C SER A 243 -7.75 -21.80 -18.75
N SER A 244 -6.70 -21.83 -19.58
CA SER A 244 -5.35 -21.46 -19.18
C SER A 244 -5.28 -19.98 -18.79
N VAL A 245 -5.91 -19.11 -19.59
CA VAL A 245 -6.00 -17.67 -19.32
C VAL A 245 -6.73 -17.41 -18.01
N GLN A 246 -7.87 -18.04 -17.76
CA GLN A 246 -8.63 -17.90 -16.53
C GLN A 246 -7.81 -18.30 -15.30
N SER A 247 -7.11 -19.44 -15.37
CA SER A 247 -6.24 -19.91 -14.29
C SER A 247 -5.06 -18.96 -14.05
N ALA A 248 -4.44 -18.44 -15.13
CA ALA A 248 -3.36 -17.47 -15.04
C ALA A 248 -3.83 -16.15 -14.44
N ALA A 249 -4.98 -15.63 -14.87
CA ALA A 249 -5.57 -14.40 -14.35
C ALA A 249 -5.82 -14.49 -12.85
N LYS A 250 -6.44 -15.59 -12.39
CA LYS A 250 -6.65 -15.81 -10.95
C LYS A 250 -5.34 -15.73 -10.16
N LYS A 251 -4.27 -16.34 -10.67
CA LYS A 251 -2.95 -16.32 -10.00
C LYS A 251 -2.26 -14.96 -10.06
N LEU A 252 -2.46 -14.19 -11.11
CA LEU A 252 -1.94 -12.84 -11.22
C LEU A 252 -2.69 -11.87 -10.30
N LEU A 253 -4.02 -12.04 -10.12
CA LEU A 253 -4.83 -11.32 -9.14
C LEU A 253 -4.40 -11.63 -7.69
N GLU A 254 -4.18 -12.92 -7.37
CA GLU A 254 -3.68 -13.34 -6.05
C GLU A 254 -2.30 -12.75 -5.71
N LYS A 255 -1.52 -12.36 -6.72
CA LYS A 255 -0.19 -11.73 -6.59
C LYS A 255 -0.21 -10.22 -6.74
N ASP A 256 -1.37 -9.61 -6.87
CA ASP A 256 -1.56 -8.17 -7.12
C ASP A 256 -0.78 -7.64 -8.35
N LEU A 257 -0.52 -8.51 -9.35
CA LEU A 257 0.15 -8.13 -10.60
C LEU A 257 -0.82 -7.60 -11.67
N ILE A 258 -2.10 -7.86 -11.51
CA ILE A 258 -3.21 -7.28 -12.28
C ILE A 258 -4.36 -6.96 -11.33
N THR A 259 -5.26 -6.09 -11.76
CA THR A 259 -6.48 -5.73 -11.02
C THR A 259 -7.70 -5.83 -11.94
N GLU A 260 -8.86 -6.07 -11.36
CA GLU A 260 -10.13 -5.97 -12.08
C GLU A 260 -10.67 -4.55 -11.95
N ILE A 261 -11.07 -3.96 -13.07
CA ILE A 261 -11.75 -2.67 -13.14
C ILE A 261 -13.24 -2.96 -13.25
N ASN A 262 -14.01 -2.56 -12.22
CA ASN A 262 -15.47 -2.71 -12.18
C ASN A 262 -16.17 -1.51 -12.80
#